data_fc9b0b18e6986aadefe8091fc1ff20f4
#
_entry.id   fc9b0b18e6986aadefe8091fc1ff20f4
#
_cell.length_a   1.000
_cell.length_b   1.000
_cell.length_c   1.000
_cell.angle_alpha   90.00
_cell.angle_beta   90.00
_cell.angle_gamma   90.00
#
_symmetry.space_group_name_H-M   'P 1'
#
loop_
_entity.id
_entity.type
_entity.pdbx_description
1 polymer ?
#
loop_
_entity_poly.entity_id
_entity_poly.type
_entity_poly.pdbx_seq_one_letter_code
_entity_poly.pdbx_strand_id
1 'polypeptide(L)'
;MKSIKKKPIMILLMAALMATFIVGLCACGKSDSKKVACVDDLEGAKIGVQLGTTGDIYVSDYENDGSGTKVERYNKGADAVQALKVGKIDCVVIDEQPALAFVKENKGLKILDEEFTNEDYAFCLKKGNTELRDKVNTALEKLQQDGTVQS
;
A
#
# COMPACT_ATOMS: atom_id res chain seq x y z
N MET A 1 -24.87 -24.55 -66.01
CA MET A 1 -24.68 -24.67 -64.51
C MET A 1 -23.45 -23.90 -64.16
N LYS A 2 -23.65 -22.72 -63.47
CA LYS A 2 -22.55 -21.85 -63.03
C LYS A 2 -22.12 -22.24 -61.61
N SER A 3 -20.92 -22.74 -61.44
CA SER A 3 -20.31 -23.04 -60.14
C SER A 3 -19.96 -21.72 -59.44
N ILE A 4 -20.63 -21.43 -58.33
CA ILE A 4 -20.39 -20.27 -57.52
C ILE A 4 -19.15 -20.56 -56.62
N LYS A 5 -18.04 -19.85 -56.87
CA LYS A 5 -16.82 -19.93 -56.07
C LYS A 5 -17.05 -19.33 -54.69
N LYS A 6 -17.36 -20.19 -53.70
CA LYS A 6 -17.64 -19.78 -52.30
C LYS A 6 -16.37 -19.46 -51.45
N LYS A 7 -15.18 -19.50 -52.04
CA LYS A 7 -13.92 -19.37 -51.27
C LYS A 7 -13.51 -17.95 -50.84
N PRO A 8 -13.77 -16.85 -51.58
CA PRO A 8 -13.31 -15.54 -51.14
C PRO A 8 -14.13 -14.93 -49.98
N ILE A 9 -15.42 -15.27 -49.87
CA ILE A 9 -16.31 -14.72 -48.82
C ILE A 9 -15.96 -15.27 -47.44
N MET A 10 -15.54 -16.55 -47.37
CA MET A 10 -15.18 -17.18 -46.10
C MET A 10 -13.83 -16.65 -45.57
N ILE A 11 -12.90 -16.29 -46.44
CA ILE A 11 -11.61 -15.68 -46.06
C ILE A 11 -11.84 -14.23 -45.58
N LEU A 12 -12.75 -13.49 -46.23
CA LEU A 12 -13.09 -12.11 -45.79
C LEU A 12 -13.79 -12.08 -44.41
N LEU A 13 -14.67 -13.07 -44.14
CA LEU A 13 -15.33 -13.20 -42.81
C LEU A 13 -14.35 -13.59 -41.71
N MET A 14 -13.37 -14.46 -41.99
CA MET A 14 -12.32 -14.81 -41.03
C MET A 14 -11.36 -13.65 -40.77
N ALA A 15 -11.03 -12.82 -41.76
CA ALA A 15 -10.22 -11.62 -41.57
C ALA A 15 -10.93 -10.53 -40.77
N ALA A 16 -12.24 -10.38 -40.95
CA ALA A 16 -13.05 -9.45 -40.14
C ALA A 16 -13.18 -9.88 -38.67
N LEU A 17 -13.27 -11.19 -38.40
CA LEU A 17 -13.31 -11.72 -37.03
C LEU A 17 -11.96 -11.56 -36.30
N MET A 18 -10.84 -11.69 -36.98
CA MET A 18 -9.50 -11.48 -36.39
C MET A 18 -9.22 -9.99 -36.14
N ALA A 19 -9.72 -9.09 -36.98
CA ALA A 19 -9.54 -7.65 -36.78
C ALA A 19 -10.32 -7.12 -35.55
N THR A 20 -11.47 -7.72 -35.22
CA THR A 20 -12.24 -7.34 -33.99
C THR A 20 -11.62 -7.89 -32.71
N PHE A 21 -10.77 -8.94 -32.78
CA PHE A 21 -10.12 -9.51 -31.59
C PHE A 21 -8.86 -8.73 -31.17
N ILE A 22 -8.25 -7.96 -32.09
CA ILE A 22 -7.03 -7.18 -31.80
C ILE A 22 -7.35 -5.83 -31.12
N VAL A 23 -8.57 -5.30 -31.27
CA VAL A 23 -8.96 -4.03 -30.63
C VAL A 23 -9.32 -4.19 -29.14
N GLY A 24 -9.54 -5.43 -28.66
CA GLY A 24 -9.92 -5.70 -27.27
C GLY A 24 -8.77 -5.82 -26.27
N LEU A 25 -7.49 -5.82 -26.68
CA LEU A 25 -6.35 -6.03 -25.76
C LEU A 25 -5.57 -4.76 -25.39
N CYS A 26 -6.02 -3.57 -25.77
CA CYS A 26 -5.44 -2.32 -25.32
C CYS A 26 -6.29 -1.61 -24.24
N ALA A 27 -7.05 -2.36 -23.45
CA ALA A 27 -7.53 -1.87 -22.16
C ALA A 27 -6.43 -2.10 -21.10
N CYS A 28 -5.21 -1.61 -21.32
CA CYS A 28 -4.35 -1.18 -20.25
C CYS A 28 -5.09 0.00 -19.60
N GLY A 29 -5.94 -0.29 -18.61
CA GLY A 29 -6.46 0.71 -17.71
C GLY A 29 -5.25 1.48 -17.18
N LYS A 30 -5.08 2.75 -17.59
CA LYS A 30 -4.27 3.68 -16.82
C LYS A 30 -4.84 3.56 -15.41
N SER A 31 -4.09 2.97 -14.52
CA SER A 31 -4.31 3.18 -13.09
C SER A 31 -4.13 4.69 -12.91
N ASP A 32 -5.23 5.41 -12.73
CA ASP A 32 -5.16 6.79 -12.28
C ASP A 32 -4.62 6.74 -10.84
N SER A 33 -3.29 6.63 -10.72
CA SER A 33 -2.63 6.73 -9.44
C SER A 33 -2.61 8.18 -9.01
N LYS A 34 -3.19 8.46 -7.85
CA LYS A 34 -3.14 9.78 -7.24
C LYS A 34 -1.71 10.05 -6.75
N LYS A 35 -1.20 11.25 -7.02
CA LYS A 35 0.08 11.67 -6.43
C LYS A 35 -0.17 12.13 -5.00
N VAL A 36 0.46 11.46 -4.03
CA VAL A 36 0.44 11.82 -2.62
C VAL A 36 1.78 12.50 -2.29
N ALA A 37 1.73 13.76 -1.86
CA ALA A 37 2.90 14.57 -1.53
C ALA A 37 2.89 15.10 -0.09
N CYS A 38 1.72 15.14 0.57
CA CYS A 38 1.51 15.53 1.96
C CYS A 38 0.34 14.72 2.56
N VAL A 39 0.07 14.90 3.85
CA VAL A 39 -1.00 14.19 4.57
C VAL A 39 -2.39 14.54 4.02
N ASP A 40 -2.62 15.78 3.62
CA ASP A 40 -3.91 16.21 3.04
C ASP A 40 -4.25 15.49 1.73
N ASP A 41 -3.26 15.01 1.00
CA ASP A 41 -3.45 14.23 -0.22
C ASP A 41 -3.98 12.81 0.01
N LEU A 42 -4.10 12.35 1.26
CA LEU A 42 -4.66 11.04 1.60
C LEU A 42 -6.16 10.96 1.29
N GLU A 43 -6.87 12.06 1.33
CA GLU A 43 -8.28 12.11 0.91
C GLU A 43 -8.43 11.68 -0.56
N GLY A 44 -9.31 10.71 -0.81
CA GLY A 44 -9.54 10.15 -2.14
C GLY A 44 -8.41 9.27 -2.70
N ALA A 45 -7.35 9.00 -1.91
CA ALA A 45 -6.26 8.12 -2.31
C ALA A 45 -6.59 6.64 -2.05
N LYS A 46 -5.83 5.76 -2.72
CA LYS A 46 -5.78 4.32 -2.39
C LYS A 46 -4.59 4.10 -1.45
N ILE A 47 -4.88 3.87 -0.18
CA ILE A 47 -3.87 3.78 0.88
C ILE A 47 -3.65 2.31 1.25
N GLY A 48 -2.41 1.85 1.21
CA GLY A 48 -2.02 0.54 1.73
C GLY A 48 -1.60 0.61 3.18
N VAL A 49 -2.04 -0.35 3.99
CA VAL A 49 -1.66 -0.47 5.40
C VAL A 49 -1.38 -1.92 5.76
N GLN A 50 -0.63 -2.13 6.84
CA GLN A 50 -0.57 -3.44 7.48
C GLN A 50 -1.77 -3.59 8.40
N LEU A 51 -2.53 -4.66 8.21
CA LEU A 51 -3.75 -4.96 8.97
C LEU A 51 -3.52 -4.92 10.49
N GLY A 52 -4.37 -4.19 11.19
CA GLY A 52 -4.41 -4.13 12.64
C GLY A 52 -3.31 -3.28 13.29
N THR A 53 -2.56 -2.51 12.53
CA THR A 53 -1.60 -1.52 13.04
C THR A 53 -2.31 -0.20 13.38
N THR A 54 -1.62 0.68 14.08
CA THR A 54 -2.09 2.04 14.36
C THR A 54 -2.36 2.82 13.07
N GLY A 55 -1.49 2.65 12.06
CA GLY A 55 -1.72 3.22 10.73
C GLY A 55 -3.03 2.78 10.09
N ASP A 56 -3.40 1.48 10.20
CA ASP A 56 -4.70 0.97 9.72
C ASP A 56 -5.86 1.63 10.46
N ILE A 57 -5.76 1.78 11.79
CA ILE A 57 -6.82 2.40 12.61
C ILE A 57 -7.05 3.85 12.17
N TYR A 58 -6.01 4.66 12.10
CA TYR A 58 -6.13 6.08 11.75
C TYR A 58 -6.62 6.32 10.32
N VAL A 59 -6.11 5.58 9.33
CA VAL A 59 -6.56 5.79 7.94
C VAL A 59 -7.98 5.26 7.70
N SER A 60 -8.50 4.40 8.59
CA SER A 60 -9.89 3.94 8.49
C SER A 60 -10.90 5.07 8.65
N ASP A 61 -10.54 6.16 9.32
CA ASP A 61 -11.40 7.34 9.44
C ASP A 61 -11.60 8.02 8.08
N TYR A 62 -10.59 8.04 7.22
CA TYR A 62 -10.69 8.57 5.84
C TYR A 62 -11.58 7.72 4.92
N GLU A 63 -11.73 6.42 5.21
CA GLU A 63 -12.58 5.53 4.42
C GLU A 63 -14.08 5.87 4.58
N ASN A 64 -14.44 6.49 5.70
CA ASN A 64 -15.83 6.75 6.11
C ASN A 64 -16.22 8.23 6.02
N ASP A 65 -15.33 9.12 5.63
CA ASP A 65 -15.56 10.57 5.59
C ASP A 65 -16.24 11.07 4.30
N GLY A 66 -16.44 10.18 3.33
CA GLY A 66 -17.04 10.51 2.03
C GLY A 66 -16.07 11.08 1.00
N SER A 67 -14.77 11.15 1.30
CA SER A 67 -13.71 11.62 0.38
C SER A 67 -13.47 10.68 -0.80
N GLY A 68 -13.95 9.44 -0.72
CA GLY A 68 -13.68 8.39 -1.71
C GLY A 68 -12.35 7.66 -1.50
N THR A 69 -11.70 7.87 -0.37
CA THR A 69 -10.50 7.13 0.06
C THR A 69 -10.77 5.64 0.13
N LYS A 70 -9.79 4.84 -0.29
CA LYS A 70 -9.83 3.37 -0.21
C LYS A 70 -8.66 2.86 0.59
N VAL A 71 -8.93 2.07 1.61
CA VAL A 71 -7.89 1.45 2.44
C VAL A 71 -7.72 -0.02 2.08
N GLU A 72 -6.56 -0.37 1.54
CA GLU A 72 -6.17 -1.74 1.17
C GLU A 72 -5.32 -2.33 2.30
N ARG A 73 -5.84 -3.36 2.96
CA ARG A 73 -5.21 -3.98 4.12
C ARG A 73 -4.40 -5.19 3.72
N TYR A 74 -3.14 -5.22 4.10
CA TYR A 74 -2.18 -6.28 3.80
C TYR A 74 -1.74 -6.98 5.10
N ASN A 75 -1.47 -8.28 5.04
CA ASN A 75 -0.97 -9.02 6.20
C ASN A 75 0.47 -8.62 6.57
N LYS A 76 1.23 -8.10 5.61
CA LYS A 76 2.61 -7.64 5.80
C LYS A 76 2.83 -6.29 5.11
N GLY A 77 3.59 -5.41 5.75
CA GLY A 77 3.98 -4.13 5.16
C GLY A 77 4.72 -4.29 3.81
N ALA A 78 5.52 -5.34 3.66
CA ALA A 78 6.19 -5.65 2.40
C ALA A 78 5.22 -5.88 1.22
N ASP A 79 4.05 -6.48 1.47
CA ASP A 79 3.04 -6.72 0.43
C ASP A 79 2.38 -5.39 0.00
N ALA A 80 2.15 -4.47 0.95
CA ALA A 80 1.69 -3.10 0.67
C ALA A 80 2.72 -2.35 -0.19
N VAL A 81 4.00 -2.44 0.14
CA VAL A 81 5.09 -1.82 -0.64
C VAL A 81 5.15 -2.39 -2.06
N GLN A 82 4.98 -3.69 -2.26
CA GLN A 82 4.91 -4.25 -3.61
C GLN A 82 3.69 -3.75 -4.39
N ALA A 83 2.53 -3.62 -3.74
CA ALA A 83 1.33 -3.04 -4.36
C ALA A 83 1.55 -1.58 -4.78
N LEU A 84 2.24 -0.77 -3.97
CA LEU A 84 2.65 0.59 -4.32
C LEU A 84 3.55 0.62 -5.57
N LYS A 85 4.57 -0.24 -5.60
CA LYS A 85 5.53 -0.31 -6.72
C LYS A 85 4.90 -0.66 -8.05
N VAL A 86 3.83 -1.45 -8.04
CA VAL A 86 3.10 -1.80 -9.28
C VAL A 86 1.92 -0.87 -9.57
N GLY A 87 1.75 0.20 -8.80
CA GLY A 87 0.71 1.22 -9.01
C GLY A 87 -0.71 0.75 -8.66
N LYS A 88 -0.84 -0.30 -7.84
CA LYS A 88 -2.15 -0.76 -7.35
C LYS A 88 -2.74 0.18 -6.31
N ILE A 89 -1.88 0.79 -5.49
CA ILE A 89 -2.19 1.78 -4.47
C ILE A 89 -1.32 3.03 -4.69
N ASP A 90 -1.71 4.14 -4.07
CA ASP A 90 -1.08 5.45 -4.26
C ASP A 90 -0.01 5.74 -3.20
N CYS A 91 -0.19 5.24 -1.97
CA CYS A 91 0.75 5.37 -0.87
C CYS A 91 0.62 4.21 0.13
N VAL A 92 1.58 4.15 1.07
CA VAL A 92 1.55 3.23 2.22
C VAL A 92 1.71 4.04 3.48
N VAL A 93 0.82 3.81 4.46
CA VAL A 93 0.96 4.33 5.83
C VAL A 93 1.50 3.21 6.70
N ILE A 94 2.67 3.43 7.29
CA ILE A 94 3.44 2.43 8.05
C ILE A 94 4.41 3.17 8.99
N ASP A 95 4.84 2.50 10.05
CA ASP A 95 5.81 3.02 11.01
C ASP A 95 7.12 3.45 10.33
N GLU A 96 7.79 4.46 10.87
CA GLU A 96 8.99 5.06 10.31
C GLU A 96 10.12 4.06 10.08
N GLN A 97 10.45 3.23 11.08
CA GLN A 97 11.58 2.31 10.98
C GLN A 97 11.43 1.25 9.87
N PRO A 98 10.29 0.57 9.72
CA PRO A 98 9.99 -0.23 8.53
C PRO A 98 10.03 0.58 7.23
N ALA A 99 9.49 1.82 7.22
CA ALA A 99 9.51 2.67 6.03
C ALA A 99 10.93 2.97 5.56
N LEU A 100 11.83 3.35 6.49
CA LEU A 100 13.25 3.59 6.21
C LEU A 100 13.93 2.35 5.60
N ALA A 101 13.66 1.16 6.15
CA ALA A 101 14.19 -0.09 5.62
C ALA A 101 13.70 -0.35 4.18
N PHE A 102 12.39 -0.17 3.92
CA PHE A 102 11.81 -0.38 2.60
C PHE A 102 12.35 0.60 1.55
N VAL A 103 12.48 1.88 1.89
CA VAL A 103 13.02 2.89 0.96
C VAL A 103 14.48 2.61 0.63
N LYS A 104 15.28 2.15 1.59
CA LYS A 104 16.67 1.75 1.36
C LYS A 104 16.80 0.59 0.36
N GLU A 105 15.89 -0.36 0.42
CA GLU A 105 15.91 -1.56 -0.43
C GLU A 105 15.19 -1.38 -1.77
N ASN A 106 14.30 -0.38 -1.89
CA ASN A 106 13.44 -0.19 -3.05
C ASN A 106 13.66 1.19 -3.68
N LYS A 107 14.41 1.24 -4.78
CA LYS A 107 14.60 2.47 -5.54
C LYS A 107 13.27 3.03 -6.05
N GLY A 108 13.14 4.37 -6.03
CA GLY A 108 11.94 5.08 -6.52
C GLY A 108 10.85 5.28 -5.49
N LEU A 109 11.03 4.79 -4.26
CA LEU A 109 10.21 5.13 -3.11
C LEU A 109 10.84 6.28 -2.30
N LYS A 110 10.01 7.06 -1.64
CA LYS A 110 10.41 8.07 -0.68
C LYS A 110 9.48 8.06 0.52
N ILE A 111 9.96 8.52 1.66
CA ILE A 111 9.13 8.88 2.82
C ILE A 111 8.75 10.34 2.65
N LEU A 112 7.54 10.73 3.05
CA LEU A 112 7.13 12.13 3.08
C LEU A 112 7.80 12.82 4.27
N ASP A 113 8.06 14.12 4.12
CA ASP A 113 8.71 14.92 5.17
C ASP A 113 7.76 15.21 6.36
N GLU A 114 6.47 15.03 6.16
CA GLU A 114 5.41 15.23 7.13
C GLU A 114 5.06 13.92 7.82
N GLU A 115 5.07 13.92 9.15
CA GLU A 115 4.63 12.79 9.96
C GLU A 115 3.10 12.69 9.94
N PHE A 116 2.57 11.48 9.74
CA PHE A 116 1.13 11.26 9.77
C PHE A 116 0.56 11.32 11.19
N THR A 117 1.28 10.73 12.14
CA THR A 117 0.93 10.72 13.58
C THR A 117 2.16 10.39 14.40
N ASN A 118 2.12 10.78 15.67
CA ASN A 118 3.10 10.37 16.65
C ASN A 118 2.42 9.45 17.67
N GLU A 119 3.06 8.35 18.05
CA GLU A 119 2.51 7.36 18.97
C GLU A 119 3.54 6.82 19.93
N ASP A 120 3.08 6.43 21.12
CA ASP A 120 3.92 5.80 22.13
C ASP A 120 3.89 4.27 22.00
N TYR A 121 5.04 3.64 22.22
CA TYR A 121 5.16 2.19 22.31
C TYR A 121 5.20 1.73 23.77
N ALA A 122 4.59 0.59 24.06
CA ALA A 122 4.60 0.02 25.39
C ALA A 122 4.78 -1.51 25.38
N PHE A 123 5.41 -2.02 26.43
CA PHE A 123 5.49 -3.46 26.66
C PHE A 123 4.26 -3.95 27.44
N CYS A 124 3.57 -4.94 26.91
CA CYS A 124 2.47 -5.60 27.60
C CYS A 124 2.96 -6.80 28.39
N LEU A 125 2.67 -6.82 29.68
CA LEU A 125 3.08 -7.88 30.59
C LEU A 125 1.85 -8.50 31.26
N LYS A 126 1.96 -9.77 31.68
CA LYS A 126 0.90 -10.41 32.48
C LYS A 126 0.67 -9.60 33.76
N LYS A 127 -0.59 -9.27 34.06
CA LYS A 127 -0.98 -8.57 35.27
C LYS A 127 -0.43 -9.25 36.53
N GLY A 128 0.22 -8.48 37.39
CA GLY A 128 0.84 -8.97 38.63
C GLY A 128 2.29 -9.43 38.48
N ASN A 129 2.86 -9.47 37.27
CA ASN A 129 4.28 -9.79 37.08
C ASN A 129 5.14 -8.52 37.26
N THR A 130 5.19 -8.06 38.54
CA THR A 130 5.89 -6.83 38.91
C THR A 130 7.40 -6.98 38.78
N GLU A 131 7.96 -8.14 39.06
CA GLU A 131 9.40 -8.40 38.92
C GLU A 131 9.90 -8.19 37.49
N LEU A 132 9.18 -8.74 36.50
CA LEU A 132 9.56 -8.55 35.10
C LEU A 132 9.35 -7.10 34.66
N ARG A 133 8.25 -6.46 35.09
CA ARG A 133 8.00 -5.05 34.80
C ARG A 133 9.15 -4.17 35.27
N ASP A 134 9.60 -4.36 36.51
CA ASP A 134 10.64 -3.53 37.11
C ASP A 134 12.01 -3.76 36.43
N LYS A 135 12.29 -5.00 36.00
CA LYS A 135 13.48 -5.31 35.19
C LYS A 135 13.42 -4.63 33.81
N VAL A 136 12.28 -4.67 33.14
CA VAL A 136 12.09 -4.02 31.82
C VAL A 136 12.23 -2.50 31.94
N ASN A 137 11.59 -1.88 32.92
CA ASN A 137 11.69 -0.44 33.14
C ASN A 137 13.15 -0.02 33.44
N THR A 138 13.86 -0.75 34.33
CA THR A 138 15.25 -0.46 34.62
C THR A 138 16.15 -0.58 33.36
N ALA A 139 15.88 -1.55 32.47
CA ALA A 139 16.61 -1.69 31.22
C ALA A 139 16.31 -0.54 30.25
N LEU A 140 15.03 -0.13 30.13
CA LEU A 140 14.64 1.02 29.30
C LEU A 140 15.27 2.32 29.78
N GLU A 141 15.22 2.60 31.09
CA GLU A 141 15.86 3.78 31.65
C GLU A 141 17.36 3.86 31.32
N LYS A 142 18.06 2.74 31.37
CA LYS A 142 19.48 2.69 30.98
C LYS A 142 19.70 2.96 29.49
N LEU A 143 18.86 2.37 28.62
CA LEU A 143 18.94 2.55 27.17
C LEU A 143 18.58 3.98 26.73
N GLN A 144 17.70 4.65 27.47
CA GLN A 144 17.40 6.06 27.28
C GLN A 144 18.55 6.96 27.76
N GLN A 145 19.14 6.65 28.92
CA GLN A 145 20.25 7.42 29.48
C GLN A 145 21.53 7.34 28.61
N ASP A 146 21.79 6.20 27.98
CA ASP A 146 22.96 6.01 27.12
C ASP A 146 22.71 6.39 25.64
N GLY A 147 21.47 6.85 25.32
CA GLY A 147 21.08 7.31 23.97
C GLY A 147 20.81 6.20 22.97
N THR A 148 20.75 4.92 23.40
CA THR A 148 20.43 3.79 22.53
C THR A 148 18.96 3.83 22.08
N VAL A 149 18.07 4.26 22.95
CA VAL A 149 16.65 4.51 22.66
C VAL A 149 16.36 5.99 22.86
N GLN A 150 15.87 6.63 21.81
CA GLN A 150 15.40 8.02 21.90
C GLN A 150 13.98 8.04 22.46
N SER A 151 13.71 9.01 23.33
CA SER A 151 12.38 9.29 23.88
C SER A 151 11.60 10.20 22.97
#